data_56fed5c07318542fa27a2ac496ad8c3a
#
_entry.id   56fed5c07318542fa27a2ac496ad8c3a
#
_cell.length_a   1.000
_cell.length_b   1.000
_cell.length_c   1.000
_cell.angle_alpha   90.00
_cell.angle_beta   90.00
_cell.angle_gamma   90.00
#
_symmetry.space_group_name_H-M   'P 1'
#
loop_
_entity.id
_entity.type
_entity.pdbx_description
1 polymer ?
#
loop_
_entity_poly.entity_id
_entity_poly.type
_entity_poly.pdbx_seq_one_letter_code
_entity_poly.pdbx_strand_id
1 'polypeptide(L)'
;YNYGFGAFITLREEVCRATQGQIDFFRLPKFVRLARYGEKIQIQNRVCPAYSDCRIGISPDTFVTDYCNRALGLETGEETCSIPPMDNLSLHFISMFPHQAWPVEMTPEMNRVLEEESDPLHACYEMAGIVIARPVVGSSCRLGVSFKAGHNDDSHNHNDVGSFVVVQGDQTMAGDMGGPFSYPGDFFSENAYRYPIKNSYGQPVPVVDGKWQDTGRKAEGKVLERRLSDSTDVCRLDMKSAYSSVEGLDRLERTFAYDRREGGSFVVEDVFECAKPVSFETALTTRAQWKVVSGNCLELSSGNEKMQVWIESSAPVSFTSDTVEVNSPAYSRIGIVLKGKSGKGYIRMKMMPVKK
;
A
#
# COMPACT_ATOMS: atom_id res chain seq x y z
N TYR A 1 -5.56 12.01 -1.48
CA TYR A 1 -4.77 13.04 -0.82
C TYR A 1 -4.73 14.31 -1.66
N ASN A 2 -4.17 14.29 -2.86
CA ASN A 2 -3.99 15.49 -3.68
C ASN A 2 -5.28 16.30 -3.85
N TYR A 3 -6.39 15.64 -4.23
CA TYR A 3 -7.68 16.29 -4.41
C TYR A 3 -8.27 16.83 -3.09
N GLY A 4 -8.48 15.94 -2.10
CA GLY A 4 -9.16 16.32 -0.86
C GLY A 4 -8.33 17.24 0.02
N PHE A 5 -7.03 16.98 0.15
CA PHE A 5 -6.16 17.81 0.97
C PHE A 5 -5.78 19.12 0.28
N GLY A 6 -5.67 19.12 -1.06
CA GLY A 6 -5.53 20.35 -1.83
C GLY A 6 -6.72 21.30 -1.63
N ALA A 7 -7.96 20.76 -1.68
CA ALA A 7 -9.16 21.56 -1.38
C ALA A 7 -9.18 22.06 0.09
N PHE A 8 -8.68 21.25 1.03
CA PHE A 8 -8.56 21.66 2.43
C PHE A 8 -7.54 22.80 2.63
N ILE A 9 -6.40 22.78 1.93
CA ILE A 9 -5.44 23.90 1.93
C ILE A 9 -6.12 25.18 1.41
N THR A 10 -6.90 25.08 0.33
CA THR A 10 -7.66 26.22 -0.18
C THR A 10 -8.59 26.79 0.87
N LEU A 11 -9.37 25.94 1.54
CA LEU A 11 -10.26 26.35 2.63
C LEU A 11 -9.50 27.02 3.78
N ARG A 12 -8.34 26.46 4.17
CA ARG A 12 -7.48 27.06 5.19
C ARG A 12 -7.10 28.48 4.85
N GLU A 13 -6.59 28.70 3.63
CA GLU A 13 -6.15 30.04 3.19
C GLU A 13 -7.30 31.04 3.19
N GLU A 14 -8.47 30.66 2.69
CA GLU A 14 -9.66 31.52 2.68
C GLU A 14 -10.11 31.89 4.09
N VAL A 15 -10.16 30.92 5.01
CA VAL A 15 -10.56 31.16 6.40
C VAL A 15 -9.51 32.00 7.15
N CYS A 16 -8.22 31.71 7.00
CA CYS A 16 -7.15 32.50 7.58
C CYS A 16 -7.24 33.98 7.12
N ARG A 17 -7.44 34.17 5.82
CA ARG A 17 -7.55 35.50 5.22
C ARG A 17 -8.79 36.26 5.71
N ALA A 18 -9.95 35.61 5.69
CA ALA A 18 -11.21 36.19 6.15
C ALA A 18 -11.19 36.55 7.65
N THR A 19 -10.47 35.80 8.46
CA THR A 19 -10.37 36.02 9.91
C THR A 19 -9.11 36.78 10.33
N GLN A 20 -8.31 37.27 9.37
CA GLN A 20 -7.03 37.96 9.63
C GLN A 20 -6.09 37.10 10.50
N GLY A 21 -6.05 35.80 10.27
CA GLY A 21 -5.20 34.83 10.98
C GLY A 21 -5.74 34.39 12.35
N GLN A 22 -6.94 34.82 12.75
CA GLN A 22 -7.52 34.39 14.03
C GLN A 22 -7.88 32.90 14.03
N ILE A 23 -8.30 32.36 12.87
CA ILE A 23 -8.61 30.94 12.68
C ILE A 23 -7.62 30.37 11.67
N ASP A 24 -6.79 29.42 12.15
CA ASP A 24 -5.90 28.63 11.32
C ASP A 24 -6.03 27.14 11.69
N PHE A 25 -6.53 26.35 10.75
CA PHE A 25 -6.75 24.90 10.98
C PHE A 25 -5.45 24.14 11.23
N PHE A 26 -4.30 24.66 10.76
CA PHE A 26 -3.00 24.01 11.00
C PHE A 26 -2.51 24.15 12.43
N ARG A 27 -3.14 24.97 13.26
CA ARG A 27 -2.87 25.00 14.72
C ARG A 27 -3.43 23.82 15.48
N LEU A 28 -4.23 22.94 14.83
CA LEU A 28 -4.77 21.74 15.44
C LEU A 28 -3.82 20.55 15.25
N PRO A 29 -3.40 19.84 16.32
CA PRO A 29 -2.40 18.76 16.23
C PRO A 29 -2.72 17.69 15.19
N LYS A 30 -4.01 17.35 15.00
CA LYS A 30 -4.42 16.39 13.97
C LYS A 30 -4.02 16.79 12.55
N PHE A 31 -3.88 18.07 12.25
CA PHE A 31 -3.47 18.52 10.92
C PHE A 31 -1.99 18.35 10.66
N VAL A 32 -1.16 18.25 11.69
CA VAL A 32 0.25 17.87 11.53
C VAL A 32 0.35 16.49 10.86
N ARG A 33 -0.43 15.50 11.31
CA ARG A 33 -0.48 14.17 10.68
C ARG A 33 -0.97 14.22 9.23
N LEU A 34 -2.02 14.98 8.96
CA LEU A 34 -2.53 15.15 7.60
C LEU A 34 -1.51 15.84 6.67
N ALA A 35 -0.83 16.86 7.17
CA ALA A 35 0.23 17.54 6.44
C ALA A 35 1.41 16.63 6.10
N ARG A 36 1.81 15.78 7.05
CA ARG A 36 2.91 14.81 6.87
C ARG A 36 2.52 13.59 6.02
N TYR A 37 1.22 13.34 5.80
CA TYR A 37 0.74 12.16 5.08
C TYR A 37 1.39 12.00 3.70
N GLY A 38 1.51 13.09 2.93
CA GLY A 38 2.06 13.04 1.58
C GLY A 38 3.50 12.52 1.51
N GLU A 39 4.32 12.80 2.52
CA GLU A 39 5.66 12.23 2.60
C GLU A 39 5.65 10.82 3.17
N LYS A 40 4.85 10.60 4.18
CA LYS A 40 4.81 9.36 4.95
C LYS A 40 4.16 8.19 4.21
N ILE A 41 3.27 8.44 3.21
CA ILE A 41 2.66 7.37 2.41
C ILE A 41 3.62 6.82 1.34
N GLN A 42 4.70 7.51 1.04
CA GLN A 42 5.68 7.04 0.06
C GLN A 42 6.45 5.84 0.62
N ILE A 43 6.59 4.80 -0.20
CA ILE A 43 7.44 3.65 0.12
C ILE A 43 8.90 4.04 -0.08
N GLN A 44 9.28 4.46 -1.28
CA GLN A 44 10.60 5.03 -1.61
C GLN A 44 10.54 5.72 -2.98
N ASN A 45 11.45 6.65 -3.25
CA ASN A 45 11.63 7.31 -4.56
C ASN A 45 10.30 7.81 -5.15
N ARG A 46 9.44 8.42 -4.34
CA ARG A 46 8.11 8.92 -4.68
C ARG A 46 7.09 7.85 -5.08
N VAL A 47 7.41 6.57 -4.98
CA VAL A 47 6.46 5.49 -5.22
C VAL A 47 5.59 5.29 -3.99
N CYS A 48 4.27 5.35 -4.19
CA CYS A 48 3.26 5.11 -3.16
C CYS A 48 2.56 3.78 -3.38
N PRO A 49 2.01 3.15 -2.33
CA PRO A 49 1.18 1.97 -2.51
C PRO A 49 -0.12 2.36 -3.22
N ALA A 50 -0.57 1.52 -4.14
CA ALA A 50 -1.77 1.74 -4.92
C ALA A 50 -2.92 0.86 -4.41
N TYR A 51 -3.27 0.97 -3.12
CA TYR A 51 -4.42 0.26 -2.55
C TYR A 51 -5.74 0.85 -3.01
N SER A 52 -6.76 0.01 -3.07
CA SER A 52 -8.13 0.40 -3.44
C SER A 52 -8.17 1.10 -4.81
N ASP A 53 -8.93 2.17 -4.95
CA ASP A 53 -9.04 2.92 -6.21
C ASP A 53 -7.82 3.81 -6.54
N CYS A 54 -6.75 3.77 -5.71
CA CYS A 54 -5.52 4.50 -6.01
C CYS A 54 -4.83 3.90 -7.24
N ARG A 55 -4.37 4.74 -8.15
CA ARG A 55 -3.68 4.29 -9.38
C ARG A 55 -2.19 4.13 -9.11
N ILE A 56 -1.56 3.15 -9.74
CA ILE A 56 -0.10 3.07 -9.80
C ILE A 56 0.47 4.32 -10.48
N GLY A 57 1.59 4.81 -9.94
CA GLY A 57 2.29 5.99 -10.46
C GLY A 57 1.75 7.32 -9.94
N ILE A 58 0.70 7.32 -9.12
CA ILE A 58 0.28 8.53 -8.41
C ILE A 58 1.21 8.74 -7.23
N SER A 59 1.70 9.96 -7.10
CA SER A 59 2.47 10.43 -5.94
C SER A 59 1.81 11.69 -5.36
N PRO A 60 2.10 12.03 -4.09
CA PRO A 60 1.68 13.29 -3.52
C PRO A 60 2.20 14.46 -4.34
N ASP A 61 1.35 15.45 -4.50
CA ASP A 61 1.69 16.68 -5.21
C ASP A 61 2.79 17.43 -4.45
N THR A 62 3.85 17.82 -5.16
CA THR A 62 4.99 18.51 -4.55
C THR A 62 4.60 19.87 -4.01
N PHE A 63 3.71 20.61 -4.70
CA PHE A 63 3.21 21.89 -4.18
C PHE A 63 2.49 21.70 -2.84
N VAL A 64 1.64 20.68 -2.72
CA VAL A 64 0.92 20.38 -1.47
C VAL A 64 1.88 20.02 -0.35
N THR A 65 2.89 19.20 -0.62
CA THR A 65 3.88 18.79 0.39
C THR A 65 4.78 19.98 0.81
N ASP A 66 5.26 20.77 -0.14
CA ASP A 66 6.07 21.96 0.14
C ASP A 66 5.29 23.02 0.92
N TYR A 67 4.02 23.23 0.53
CA TYR A 67 3.11 24.11 1.28
C TYR A 67 3.00 23.66 2.74
N CYS A 68 2.77 22.37 2.98
CA CYS A 68 2.66 21.81 4.34
C CYS A 68 3.95 21.97 5.13
N ASN A 69 5.09 21.66 4.52
CA ASN A 69 6.38 21.78 5.17
C ASN A 69 6.68 23.24 5.60
N ARG A 70 6.44 24.19 4.71
CA ARG A 70 6.58 25.62 5.06
C ARG A 70 5.62 26.02 6.19
N ALA A 71 4.37 25.58 6.15
CA ALA A 71 3.39 25.87 7.20
C ALA A 71 3.80 25.32 8.56
N LEU A 72 4.49 24.20 8.61
CA LEU A 72 5.00 23.58 9.83
C LEU A 72 6.42 24.04 10.20
N GLY A 73 7.02 24.99 9.46
CA GLY A 73 8.39 25.46 9.70
C GLY A 73 9.46 24.41 9.45
N LEU A 74 9.16 23.42 8.59
CA LEU A 74 10.11 22.37 8.22
C LEU A 74 10.95 22.81 7.01
N GLU A 75 12.18 22.30 6.92
CA GLU A 75 13.02 22.51 5.74
C GLU A 75 12.33 21.91 4.51
N THR A 76 12.19 22.73 3.47
CA THR A 76 11.86 22.27 2.13
C THR A 76 13.19 21.97 1.44
N GLY A 77 13.33 20.81 0.78
CA GLY A 77 14.44 20.56 -0.13
C GLY A 77 14.55 21.68 -1.17
N GLU A 78 15.70 21.79 -1.85
CA GLU A 78 16.08 22.89 -2.76
C GLU A 78 14.91 23.66 -3.34
N GLU A 79 14.99 25.00 -3.40
CA GLU A 79 13.97 25.95 -3.84
C GLU A 79 13.28 25.58 -5.17
N THR A 80 12.59 24.47 -5.19
CA THR A 80 11.64 24.17 -6.26
C THR A 80 10.36 24.91 -5.92
N CYS A 81 10.18 26.10 -6.51
CA CYS A 81 8.87 26.70 -6.62
C CYS A 81 7.99 25.69 -7.40
N SER A 82 7.41 24.74 -6.69
CA SER A 82 6.53 23.77 -7.33
C SER A 82 5.32 24.53 -7.84
N ILE A 83 5.11 24.45 -9.15
CA ILE A 83 3.91 25.04 -9.77
C ILE A 83 2.75 24.09 -9.47
N PRO A 84 1.61 24.58 -8.96
CA PRO A 84 0.43 23.75 -8.74
C PRO A 84 -0.01 23.07 -10.03
N PRO A 85 -0.62 21.87 -9.96
CA PRO A 85 -1.12 21.19 -11.15
C PRO A 85 -2.12 22.08 -11.89
N MET A 86 -2.00 22.16 -13.22
CA MET A 86 -2.79 23.04 -14.08
C MET A 86 -4.30 22.80 -14.03
N ASP A 87 -4.73 21.64 -13.54
CA ASP A 87 -6.12 21.27 -13.35
C ASP A 87 -6.73 21.77 -12.02
N ASN A 88 -5.91 22.36 -11.15
CA ASN A 88 -6.37 22.90 -9.86
C ASN A 88 -6.20 24.43 -9.76
N LEU A 89 -7.14 25.15 -10.36
CA LEU A 89 -7.17 26.63 -10.34
C LEU A 89 -7.13 27.23 -8.93
N SER A 90 -7.73 26.56 -7.95
CA SER A 90 -7.74 27.04 -6.56
C SER A 90 -6.35 27.01 -5.95
N LEU A 91 -5.56 25.96 -6.19
CA LEU A 91 -4.17 25.90 -5.75
C LEU A 91 -3.29 26.91 -6.50
N HIS A 92 -3.53 27.13 -7.80
CA HIS A 92 -2.84 28.20 -8.54
C HIS A 92 -3.11 29.58 -7.93
N PHE A 93 -4.36 29.86 -7.60
CA PHE A 93 -4.73 31.14 -6.99
C PHE A 93 -4.01 31.35 -5.65
N ILE A 94 -3.96 30.32 -4.81
CA ILE A 94 -3.25 30.37 -3.52
C ILE A 94 -1.75 30.57 -3.71
N SER A 95 -1.14 29.93 -4.71
CA SER A 95 0.30 30.06 -4.99
C SER A 95 0.69 31.49 -5.39
N MET A 96 -0.22 32.21 -6.06
CA MET A 96 -0.01 33.61 -6.44
C MET A 96 -0.16 34.57 -5.27
N PHE A 97 -0.95 34.24 -4.27
CA PHE A 97 -1.25 35.10 -3.12
C PHE A 97 -1.07 34.34 -1.79
N PRO A 98 0.16 33.88 -1.47
CA PRO A 98 0.40 33.15 -0.22
C PRO A 98 0.05 34.02 0.99
N HIS A 99 -0.56 33.42 1.98
CA HIS A 99 -0.86 34.12 3.24
C HIS A 99 0.46 34.46 3.97
N GLN A 100 0.50 35.63 4.63
CA GLN A 100 1.73 36.09 5.31
C GLN A 100 2.03 35.35 6.64
N ALA A 101 1.12 34.50 7.14
CA ALA A 101 1.26 33.80 8.43
C ALA A 101 1.99 32.43 8.29
N TRP A 102 3.19 32.45 7.81
CA TRP A 102 4.11 31.31 7.76
C TRP A 102 5.30 31.54 8.68
N PRO A 103 5.79 30.47 9.36
CA PRO A 103 5.13 29.22 9.72
C PRO A 103 4.06 29.41 10.81
N VAL A 104 3.20 28.41 11.05
CA VAL A 104 2.27 28.42 12.19
C VAL A 104 3.05 28.31 13.50
N GLU A 105 2.54 28.94 14.56
CA GLU A 105 3.09 28.80 15.90
C GLU A 105 2.85 27.36 16.39
N MET A 106 3.94 26.60 16.59
CA MET A 106 3.89 25.21 17.00
C MET A 106 3.65 25.08 18.50
N THR A 107 2.56 24.41 18.86
CA THR A 107 2.29 24.07 20.26
C THR A 107 3.12 22.86 20.71
N PRO A 108 3.32 22.64 22.03
CA PRO A 108 3.99 21.42 22.52
C PRO A 108 3.33 20.13 22.04
N GLU A 109 2.00 20.10 21.90
CA GLU A 109 1.27 18.95 21.38
C GLU A 109 1.53 18.72 19.88
N MET A 110 1.58 19.78 19.08
CA MET A 110 1.96 19.69 17.66
C MET A 110 3.40 19.18 17.47
N ASN A 111 4.34 19.68 18.28
CA ASN A 111 5.72 19.20 18.26
C ASN A 111 5.80 17.70 18.60
N ARG A 112 5.06 17.24 19.62
CA ARG A 112 4.98 15.82 19.96
C ARG A 112 4.45 14.99 18.79
N VAL A 113 3.37 15.43 18.14
CA VAL A 113 2.82 14.75 16.96
C VAL A 113 3.84 14.74 15.81
N LEU A 114 4.57 15.83 15.62
CA LEU A 114 5.61 15.90 14.58
C LEU A 114 6.77 14.92 14.87
N GLU A 115 7.18 14.78 16.12
CA GLU A 115 8.17 13.79 16.56
C GLU A 115 7.67 12.35 16.32
N GLU A 116 6.41 12.04 16.67
CA GLU A 116 5.77 10.74 16.39
C GLU A 116 5.78 10.42 14.88
N GLU A 117 5.59 11.45 14.03
CA GLU A 117 5.61 11.32 12.58
C GLU A 117 7.04 11.39 11.97
N SER A 118 8.09 11.45 12.77
CA SER A 118 9.47 11.60 12.28
C SER A 118 10.18 10.30 11.94
N ASP A 119 9.60 9.12 12.25
CA ASP A 119 10.22 7.82 11.92
C ASP A 119 10.50 7.72 10.41
N PRO A 120 11.77 7.66 9.98
CA PRO A 120 12.12 7.59 8.57
C PRO A 120 11.87 6.21 7.97
N LEU A 121 11.81 5.16 8.80
CA LEU A 121 11.71 3.77 8.35
C LEU A 121 10.27 3.30 8.24
N HIS A 122 9.36 3.84 9.07
CA HIS A 122 8.00 3.33 9.15
C HIS A 122 6.95 4.44 9.06
N ALA A 123 5.78 4.08 8.55
CA ALA A 123 4.54 4.79 8.77
C ALA A 123 3.41 3.78 8.97
N CYS A 124 2.62 3.97 10.03
CA CYS A 124 1.51 3.08 10.38
C CYS A 124 0.19 3.86 10.35
N TYR A 125 -0.76 3.38 9.55
CA TYR A 125 -2.11 3.93 9.44
C TYR A 125 -3.09 2.92 10.05
N GLU A 126 -3.26 2.98 11.37
CA GLU A 126 -3.97 1.97 12.16
C GLU A 126 -5.40 1.71 11.67
N MET A 127 -6.15 2.77 11.33
CA MET A 127 -7.53 2.65 10.88
C MET A 127 -7.66 1.96 9.53
N ALA A 128 -6.71 2.19 8.63
CA ALA A 128 -6.66 1.55 7.30
C ALA A 128 -5.91 0.21 7.33
N GLY A 129 -5.26 -0.11 8.44
CA GLY A 129 -4.42 -1.29 8.58
C GLY A 129 -3.17 -1.30 7.69
N ILE A 130 -2.68 -0.11 7.27
CA ILE A 130 -1.56 0.01 6.34
C ILE A 130 -0.27 0.28 7.11
N VAL A 131 0.77 -0.45 6.75
CA VAL A 131 2.15 -0.22 7.20
C VAL A 131 3.02 0.05 5.98
N ILE A 132 3.82 1.11 6.05
CA ILE A 132 4.91 1.42 5.12
C ILE A 132 6.21 1.09 5.81
N ALA A 133 7.09 0.36 5.15
CA ALA A 133 8.41 0.02 5.66
C ALA A 133 9.49 0.31 4.58
N ARG A 134 10.45 1.14 4.94
CA ARG A 134 11.44 1.73 4.03
C ARG A 134 12.84 1.16 4.27
N PRO A 135 13.72 1.17 3.27
CA PRO A 135 15.14 0.93 3.48
C PRO A 135 15.76 2.06 4.31
N VAL A 136 16.84 1.76 5.00
CA VAL A 136 17.69 2.80 5.61
C VAL A 136 18.33 3.61 4.49
N VAL A 137 18.27 4.93 4.56
CA VAL A 137 18.88 5.82 3.57
C VAL A 137 20.40 5.56 3.48
N GLY A 138 20.91 5.40 2.27
CA GLY A 138 22.33 5.11 2.02
C GLY A 138 22.75 3.67 2.28
N SER A 139 21.84 2.78 2.69
CA SER A 139 22.15 1.35 2.85
C SER A 139 22.18 0.62 1.50
N SER A 140 22.65 -0.64 1.52
CA SER A 140 22.59 -1.53 0.35
C SER A 140 21.19 -2.09 0.08
N CYS A 141 20.25 -1.93 1.01
CA CYS A 141 18.86 -2.40 0.82
C CYS A 141 18.18 -1.60 -0.30
N ARG A 142 17.68 -2.31 -1.29
CA ARG A 142 17.03 -1.72 -2.47
C ARG A 142 15.51 -1.86 -2.48
N LEU A 143 14.97 -2.55 -1.49
CA LEU A 143 13.54 -2.79 -1.35
C LEU A 143 12.91 -1.80 -0.38
N GLY A 144 11.72 -1.32 -0.73
CA GLY A 144 10.75 -0.76 0.20
C GLY A 144 9.45 -1.52 0.06
N VAL A 145 8.68 -1.65 1.12
CA VAL A 145 7.45 -2.44 1.12
C VAL A 145 6.30 -1.72 1.82
N SER A 146 5.11 -2.11 1.44
CA SER A 146 3.88 -1.80 2.18
C SER A 146 3.05 -3.06 2.30
N PHE A 147 2.31 -3.20 3.40
CA PHE A 147 1.35 -4.28 3.59
C PHE A 147 0.11 -3.79 4.33
N LYS A 148 -1.01 -4.46 4.06
CA LYS A 148 -2.33 -4.05 4.50
C LYS A 148 -3.01 -5.15 5.29
N ALA A 149 -3.55 -4.81 6.45
CA ALA A 149 -4.54 -5.54 7.22
C ALA A 149 -5.94 -4.94 6.93
N GLY A 150 -6.59 -4.30 7.89
CA GLY A 150 -7.85 -3.58 7.71
C GLY A 150 -9.04 -4.50 7.47
N HIS A 151 -10.01 -4.03 6.70
CA HIS A 151 -11.25 -4.76 6.41
C HIS A 151 -11.79 -4.40 5.02
N ASN A 152 -12.76 -5.20 4.52
CA ASN A 152 -13.35 -5.04 3.21
C ASN A 152 -14.62 -4.14 3.21
N ASP A 153 -14.56 -2.98 3.89
CA ASP A 153 -15.68 -2.03 4.00
C ASP A 153 -15.21 -0.58 4.14
N ASP A 154 -14.14 -0.23 3.50
CA ASP A 154 -13.66 1.16 3.44
C ASP A 154 -14.34 1.92 2.30
N SER A 155 -14.26 3.26 2.33
CA SER A 155 -14.62 4.05 1.17
C SER A 155 -13.74 3.68 -0.02
N HIS A 156 -14.32 3.51 -1.20
CA HIS A 156 -13.60 3.03 -2.40
C HIS A 156 -12.96 1.63 -2.23
N ASN A 157 -13.57 0.77 -1.44
CA ASN A 157 -13.01 -0.52 -1.03
C ASN A 157 -12.72 -1.46 -2.21
N HIS A 158 -11.58 -2.17 -2.09
CA HIS A 158 -11.31 -3.45 -2.76
C HIS A 158 -11.25 -4.56 -1.69
N ASN A 159 -11.56 -5.80 -2.06
CA ASN A 159 -11.39 -6.94 -1.16
C ASN A 159 -9.92 -7.37 -1.17
N ASP A 160 -9.11 -6.68 -0.40
CA ASP A 160 -7.65 -6.69 -0.46
C ASP A 160 -6.98 -6.89 0.92
N VAL A 161 -7.71 -7.43 1.89
CA VAL A 161 -7.15 -7.80 3.20
C VAL A 161 -5.97 -8.73 3.04
N GLY A 162 -4.83 -8.37 3.61
CA GLY A 162 -3.59 -9.10 3.45
C GLY A 162 -2.81 -8.73 2.17
N SER A 163 -3.21 -7.71 1.43
CA SER A 163 -2.47 -7.23 0.27
C SER A 163 -1.14 -6.58 0.65
N PHE A 164 -0.25 -6.42 -0.32
CA PHE A 164 1.07 -5.83 -0.14
C PHE A 164 1.54 -5.13 -1.41
N VAL A 165 2.59 -4.32 -1.30
CA VAL A 165 3.30 -3.69 -2.42
C VAL A 165 4.79 -3.81 -2.17
N VAL A 166 5.56 -4.20 -3.19
CA VAL A 166 7.02 -4.27 -3.15
C VAL A 166 7.60 -3.36 -4.22
N VAL A 167 8.43 -2.44 -3.77
CA VAL A 167 9.13 -1.46 -4.63
C VAL A 167 10.62 -1.77 -4.62
N GLN A 168 11.24 -1.80 -5.80
CA GLN A 168 12.68 -1.89 -5.96
C GLN A 168 13.15 -0.71 -6.81
N GLY A 169 14.06 0.11 -6.27
CA GLY A 169 14.38 1.38 -6.91
C GLY A 169 13.15 2.29 -6.98
N ASP A 170 12.74 2.65 -8.18
CA ASP A 170 11.52 3.42 -8.49
C ASP A 170 10.41 2.57 -9.14
N GLN A 171 10.58 1.24 -9.15
CA GLN A 171 9.66 0.32 -9.81
C GLN A 171 8.80 -0.43 -8.80
N THR A 172 7.47 -0.43 -8.98
CA THR A 172 6.57 -1.37 -8.32
C THR A 172 6.76 -2.74 -8.97
N MET A 173 7.44 -3.65 -8.26
CA MET A 173 7.77 -4.98 -8.79
C MET A 173 6.62 -5.96 -8.64
N ALA A 174 5.94 -5.93 -7.50
CA ALA A 174 4.86 -6.86 -7.20
C ALA A 174 3.91 -6.28 -6.16
N GLY A 175 2.71 -6.81 -6.08
CA GLY A 175 1.71 -6.46 -5.08
C GLY A 175 0.45 -5.86 -5.68
N ASP A 176 -0.31 -5.11 -4.92
CA ASP A 176 -1.53 -4.47 -5.39
C ASP A 176 -1.26 -3.54 -6.58
N MET A 177 -2.04 -3.72 -7.65
CA MET A 177 -1.88 -2.97 -8.90
C MET A 177 -2.86 -1.80 -9.02
N GLY A 178 -3.61 -1.54 -7.97
CA GLY A 178 -4.47 -0.37 -7.81
C GLY A 178 -5.77 -0.40 -8.60
N GLY A 179 -6.42 0.76 -8.62
CA GLY A 179 -7.70 0.98 -9.26
C GLY A 179 -7.61 1.32 -10.77
N PRO A 180 -8.77 1.43 -11.44
CA PRO A 180 -8.86 1.74 -12.86
C PRO A 180 -8.57 3.22 -13.13
N PHE A 181 -8.20 3.57 -14.36
CA PHE A 181 -8.02 4.97 -14.80
C PHE A 181 -9.35 5.68 -15.04
N SER A 182 -10.39 4.95 -15.35
CA SER A 182 -11.76 5.43 -15.42
C SER A 182 -12.71 4.35 -14.91
N TYR A 183 -13.72 4.77 -14.19
CA TYR A 183 -14.66 3.84 -13.59
C TYR A 183 -15.68 3.35 -14.62
N PRO A 184 -15.88 2.02 -14.76
CA PRO A 184 -17.07 1.51 -15.44
C PRO A 184 -18.36 2.03 -14.81
N GLY A 185 -19.44 2.14 -15.57
CA GLY A 185 -20.68 2.77 -15.10
C GLY A 185 -21.33 2.18 -13.86
N ASP A 186 -21.06 0.90 -13.56
CA ASP A 186 -21.56 0.18 -12.38
C ASP A 186 -20.46 -0.17 -11.35
N PHE A 187 -19.32 0.48 -11.45
CA PHE A 187 -18.16 0.22 -10.56
C PHE A 187 -18.44 0.49 -9.07
N PHE A 188 -19.42 1.32 -8.76
CA PHE A 188 -19.86 1.64 -7.39
C PHE A 188 -21.26 1.09 -7.06
N SER A 189 -21.80 0.17 -7.89
CA SER A 189 -23.08 -0.49 -7.65
C SER A 189 -22.92 -1.77 -6.83
N GLU A 190 -24.03 -2.45 -6.54
CA GLU A 190 -24.05 -3.77 -5.91
C GLU A 190 -23.25 -4.82 -6.70
N ASN A 191 -23.10 -4.63 -8.03
CA ASN A 191 -22.33 -5.51 -8.90
C ASN A 191 -20.83 -5.17 -8.97
N ALA A 192 -20.36 -4.21 -8.19
CA ALA A 192 -18.98 -3.72 -8.24
C ALA A 192 -17.92 -4.83 -8.06
N TYR A 193 -18.19 -5.80 -7.18
CA TYR A 193 -17.26 -6.89 -6.90
C TYR A 193 -17.24 -8.01 -7.95
N ARG A 194 -17.95 -7.86 -9.07
CA ARG A 194 -17.73 -8.71 -10.25
C ARG A 194 -16.42 -8.38 -10.98
N TYR A 195 -15.90 -7.17 -10.79
CA TYR A 195 -14.62 -6.76 -11.38
C TYR A 195 -13.44 -7.39 -10.65
N PRO A 196 -12.56 -8.15 -11.37
CA PRO A 196 -11.41 -8.79 -10.73
C PRO A 196 -10.50 -7.82 -9.96
N ILE A 197 -10.39 -6.57 -10.42
CA ILE A 197 -9.60 -5.53 -9.75
C ILE A 197 -10.18 -5.16 -8.37
N LYS A 198 -11.50 -5.33 -8.18
CA LYS A 198 -12.21 -4.92 -6.96
C LYS A 198 -12.48 -6.08 -6.01
N ASN A 199 -12.67 -7.28 -6.54
CA ASN A 199 -12.72 -8.48 -5.71
C ASN A 199 -11.32 -9.00 -5.42
N SER A 200 -11.19 -9.97 -4.50
CA SER A 200 -9.88 -10.45 -4.08
C SER A 200 -9.18 -11.35 -5.11
N TYR A 201 -9.84 -11.73 -6.20
CA TYR A 201 -9.19 -12.51 -7.25
C TYR A 201 -8.07 -11.73 -7.93
N GLY A 202 -8.30 -10.45 -8.22
CA GLY A 202 -7.29 -9.59 -8.83
C GLY A 202 -6.23 -9.06 -7.86
N GLN A 203 -6.25 -9.49 -6.59
CA GLN A 203 -5.37 -9.04 -5.54
C GLN A 203 -4.29 -10.08 -5.20
N PRO A 204 -3.14 -9.70 -4.61
CA PRO A 204 -2.07 -10.62 -4.23
C PRO A 204 -2.41 -11.34 -2.91
N VAL A 205 -3.55 -12.02 -2.87
CA VAL A 205 -4.09 -12.69 -1.66
C VAL A 205 -4.53 -14.11 -1.97
N PRO A 206 -4.73 -14.98 -0.95
CA PRO A 206 -5.11 -16.38 -1.13
C PRO A 206 -6.46 -16.59 -1.83
N VAL A 207 -6.59 -17.76 -2.44
CA VAL A 207 -7.85 -18.41 -2.84
C VAL A 207 -7.93 -19.75 -2.12
N VAL A 208 -9.00 -19.96 -1.34
CA VAL A 208 -9.18 -21.17 -0.53
C VAL A 208 -10.40 -21.92 -1.01
N ASP A 209 -10.24 -23.17 -1.45
CA ASP A 209 -11.28 -24.03 -2.06
C ASP A 209 -12.09 -23.30 -3.17
N GLY A 210 -11.39 -22.51 -3.98
CA GLY A 210 -11.98 -21.69 -5.05
C GLY A 210 -12.79 -20.49 -4.56
N LYS A 211 -12.75 -20.16 -3.27
CA LYS A 211 -13.43 -19.00 -2.68
C LYS A 211 -12.49 -17.82 -2.54
N TRP A 212 -13.04 -16.64 -2.76
CA TRP A 212 -12.42 -15.33 -2.61
C TRP A 212 -12.83 -14.70 -1.27
N GLN A 213 -12.24 -13.57 -0.94
CA GLN A 213 -12.63 -12.82 0.26
C GLN A 213 -14.08 -12.34 0.19
N ASP A 214 -14.73 -12.44 1.32
CA ASP A 214 -16.06 -11.86 1.52
C ASP A 214 -15.99 -10.33 1.57
N THR A 215 -17.11 -9.67 1.33
CA THR A 215 -17.27 -8.22 1.43
C THR A 215 -17.71 -7.81 2.84
N GLY A 216 -17.53 -6.52 3.15
CA GLY A 216 -18.09 -5.91 4.35
C GLY A 216 -17.15 -5.91 5.56
N ARG A 217 -17.56 -5.19 6.59
CA ARG A 217 -16.76 -4.89 7.79
C ARG A 217 -16.25 -6.10 8.56
N LYS A 218 -16.98 -7.23 8.51
CA LYS A 218 -16.59 -8.45 9.20
C LYS A 218 -15.48 -9.23 8.48
N ALA A 219 -15.27 -8.94 7.20
CA ALA A 219 -14.16 -9.48 6.43
C ALA A 219 -12.91 -8.64 6.74
N GLU A 220 -12.17 -9.02 7.76
CA GLU A 220 -11.04 -8.25 8.29
C GLU A 220 -9.76 -9.09 8.42
N GLY A 221 -8.62 -8.38 8.45
CA GLY A 221 -7.31 -8.90 8.81
C GLY A 221 -6.94 -8.47 10.21
N LYS A 222 -7.10 -9.36 11.19
CA LYS A 222 -6.74 -9.06 12.57
C LYS A 222 -5.23 -9.18 12.76
N VAL A 223 -4.60 -8.11 13.23
CA VAL A 223 -3.16 -8.11 13.56
C VAL A 223 -2.94 -8.96 14.80
N LEU A 224 -2.23 -10.08 14.67
CA LEU A 224 -1.82 -10.96 15.76
C LEU A 224 -0.47 -10.55 16.34
N GLU A 225 0.43 -10.06 15.51
CA GLU A 225 1.77 -9.64 15.89
C GLU A 225 2.23 -8.51 14.96
N ARG A 226 2.86 -7.47 15.54
CA ARG A 226 3.58 -6.45 14.78
C ARG A 226 4.85 -6.07 15.55
N ARG A 227 5.99 -6.35 14.95
CA ARG A 227 7.32 -5.94 15.45
C ARG A 227 8.01 -5.17 14.33
N LEU A 228 8.29 -3.91 14.56
CA LEU A 228 9.00 -3.04 13.65
C LEU A 228 10.35 -2.68 14.29
N SER A 229 11.43 -2.75 13.51
CA SER A 229 12.79 -2.44 13.98
C SER A 229 13.65 -1.89 12.86
N ASP A 230 14.82 -1.39 13.18
CA ASP A 230 15.74 -0.82 12.19
C ASP A 230 16.22 -1.85 11.15
N SER A 231 16.28 -3.11 11.48
CA SER A 231 16.81 -4.17 10.61
C SER A 231 15.73 -5.07 10.01
N THR A 232 14.69 -5.39 10.78
CA THR A 232 13.66 -6.35 10.36
C THR A 232 12.29 -5.96 10.87
N ASP A 233 11.28 -6.10 10.02
CA ASP A 233 9.88 -5.93 10.40
C ASP A 233 9.13 -7.24 10.21
N VAL A 234 8.26 -7.56 11.15
CA VAL A 234 7.36 -8.72 11.08
C VAL A 234 5.96 -8.27 11.42
N CYS A 235 5.01 -8.65 10.58
CA CYS A 235 3.59 -8.50 10.85
C CYS A 235 2.85 -9.79 10.52
N ARG A 236 2.08 -10.31 11.47
CA ARG A 236 1.26 -11.52 11.30
C ARG A 236 -0.21 -11.18 11.46
N LEU A 237 -1.00 -11.62 10.48
CA LEU A 237 -2.43 -11.36 10.40
C LEU A 237 -3.21 -12.67 10.49
N ASP A 238 -4.32 -12.68 11.22
CA ASP A 238 -5.40 -13.64 11.03
C ASP A 238 -6.37 -13.08 9.99
N MET A 239 -6.53 -13.79 8.88
CA MET A 239 -7.41 -13.43 7.77
C MET A 239 -8.65 -14.34 7.67
N LYS A 240 -8.87 -15.23 8.63
CA LYS A 240 -9.96 -16.21 8.59
C LYS A 240 -11.32 -15.56 8.36
N SER A 241 -11.59 -14.45 9.02
CA SER A 241 -12.88 -13.77 8.92
C SER A 241 -13.16 -13.19 7.53
N ALA A 242 -12.12 -12.90 6.74
CA ALA A 242 -12.27 -12.48 5.34
C ALA A 242 -12.64 -13.64 4.40
N TYR A 243 -12.63 -14.88 4.87
CA TYR A 243 -12.97 -16.09 4.12
C TYR A 243 -14.07 -16.90 4.82
N SER A 244 -15.03 -16.23 5.43
CA SER A 244 -16.10 -16.87 6.22
C SER A 244 -16.99 -17.79 5.37
N SER A 245 -17.01 -17.61 4.06
CA SER A 245 -17.69 -18.48 3.07
C SER A 245 -17.00 -19.83 2.86
N VAL A 246 -15.76 -20.03 3.39
CA VAL A 246 -15.03 -21.31 3.32
C VAL A 246 -15.42 -22.18 4.50
N GLU A 247 -16.20 -23.23 4.22
CA GLU A 247 -16.68 -24.14 5.25
C GLU A 247 -15.57 -24.95 5.88
N GLY A 248 -15.48 -24.90 7.22
CA GLY A 248 -14.49 -25.65 7.99
C GLY A 248 -13.08 -25.05 7.96
N LEU A 249 -12.94 -23.79 7.53
CA LEU A 249 -11.67 -23.08 7.66
C LEU A 249 -11.41 -22.78 9.14
N ASP A 250 -10.39 -23.38 9.73
CA ASP A 250 -10.03 -23.21 11.14
C ASP A 250 -8.98 -22.13 11.34
N ARG A 251 -8.04 -22.01 10.37
CA ARG A 251 -6.95 -21.04 10.39
C ARG A 251 -6.62 -20.55 8.99
N LEU A 252 -6.41 -19.24 8.85
CA LEU A 252 -5.77 -18.64 7.70
C LEU A 252 -4.96 -17.44 8.19
N GLU A 253 -3.66 -17.61 8.27
CA GLU A 253 -2.74 -16.56 8.72
C GLU A 253 -1.78 -16.17 7.60
N ARG A 254 -1.50 -14.87 7.49
CA ARG A 254 -0.47 -14.32 6.61
C ARG A 254 0.60 -13.63 7.45
N THR A 255 1.85 -13.97 7.18
CA THR A 255 3.01 -13.32 7.79
C THR A 255 3.76 -12.53 6.72
N PHE A 256 4.00 -11.25 7.02
CA PHE A 256 4.93 -10.40 6.31
C PHE A 256 6.22 -10.29 7.11
N ALA A 257 7.37 -10.51 6.45
CA ALA A 257 8.67 -10.28 7.06
C ALA A 257 9.56 -9.52 6.08
N TYR A 258 9.97 -8.32 6.48
CA TYR A 258 10.87 -7.47 5.70
C TYR A 258 12.23 -7.38 6.41
N ASP A 259 13.28 -7.72 5.69
CA ASP A 259 14.66 -7.66 6.17
C ASP A 259 15.44 -6.64 5.35
N ARG A 260 15.98 -5.61 6.02
CA ARG A 260 16.74 -4.52 5.39
C ARG A 260 18.23 -4.85 5.21
N ARG A 261 18.70 -5.95 5.74
CA ARG A 261 20.11 -6.34 5.66
C ARG A 261 20.48 -6.73 4.23
N GLU A 262 21.76 -6.55 3.88
CA GLU A 262 22.28 -6.81 2.53
C GLU A 262 21.49 -6.06 1.44
N GLY A 263 21.04 -6.73 0.40
CA GLY A 263 20.24 -6.16 -0.68
C GLY A 263 18.75 -5.96 -0.35
N GLY A 264 18.32 -6.43 0.82
CA GLY A 264 16.95 -6.49 1.26
C GLY A 264 16.22 -7.78 0.83
N SER A 265 15.26 -8.22 1.64
CA SER A 265 14.33 -9.28 1.25
C SER A 265 12.95 -9.06 1.87
N PHE A 266 11.91 -9.49 1.16
CA PHE A 266 10.55 -9.47 1.66
C PHE A 266 9.92 -10.86 1.54
N VAL A 267 9.34 -11.34 2.63
CA VAL A 267 8.67 -12.64 2.70
C VAL A 267 7.20 -12.44 2.93
N VAL A 268 6.39 -13.15 2.17
CA VAL A 268 4.94 -13.32 2.40
C VAL A 268 4.70 -14.82 2.58
N GLU A 269 4.18 -15.20 3.74
CA GLU A 269 3.88 -16.59 4.06
C GLU A 269 2.41 -16.74 4.44
N ASP A 270 1.70 -17.63 3.76
CA ASP A 270 0.33 -18.03 4.06
C ASP A 270 0.32 -19.41 4.69
N VAL A 271 -0.34 -19.54 5.83
CA VAL A 271 -0.56 -20.80 6.55
C VAL A 271 -2.05 -21.02 6.70
N PHE A 272 -2.54 -22.22 6.35
CA PHE A 272 -3.94 -22.57 6.49
C PHE A 272 -4.16 -23.91 7.19
N GLU A 273 -5.28 -24.02 7.90
CA GLU A 273 -5.84 -25.27 8.43
C GLU A 273 -7.35 -25.29 8.16
N CYS A 274 -7.84 -26.45 7.72
CA CYS A 274 -9.24 -26.66 7.39
C CYS A 274 -9.68 -28.05 7.86
N ALA A 275 -10.88 -28.19 8.38
CA ALA A 275 -11.44 -29.45 8.88
C ALA A 275 -11.51 -30.56 7.80
N LYS A 276 -11.54 -30.19 6.52
CA LYS A 276 -11.52 -31.10 5.37
C LYS A 276 -10.46 -30.65 4.36
N PRO A 277 -9.95 -31.59 3.51
CA PRO A 277 -9.00 -31.21 2.47
C PRO A 277 -9.58 -30.20 1.48
N VAL A 278 -8.91 -29.07 1.30
CA VAL A 278 -9.26 -27.98 0.38
C VAL A 278 -8.14 -27.73 -0.63
N SER A 279 -8.46 -27.13 -1.77
CA SER A 279 -7.46 -26.55 -2.66
C SER A 279 -6.98 -25.22 -2.07
N PHE A 280 -5.68 -24.94 -2.21
CA PHE A 280 -5.09 -23.71 -1.71
C PHE A 280 -4.18 -23.09 -2.76
N GLU A 281 -4.34 -21.81 -2.93
CA GLU A 281 -3.55 -20.97 -3.81
C GLU A 281 -3.23 -19.66 -3.10
N THR A 282 -2.03 -19.12 -3.30
CA THR A 282 -1.75 -17.70 -3.09
C THR A 282 -1.46 -17.04 -4.43
N ALA A 283 -1.44 -15.71 -4.46
CA ALA A 283 -1.23 -14.96 -5.69
C ALA A 283 -0.12 -13.92 -5.56
N LEU A 284 0.53 -13.67 -6.69
CA LEU A 284 1.39 -12.53 -6.94
C LEU A 284 0.81 -11.74 -8.11
N THR A 285 0.64 -10.43 -7.97
CA THR A 285 0.20 -9.56 -9.06
C THR A 285 1.32 -8.61 -9.45
N THR A 286 1.48 -8.36 -10.76
CA THR A 286 2.59 -7.56 -11.29
C THR A 286 2.31 -7.00 -12.68
N ARG A 287 2.85 -5.82 -12.96
CA ARG A 287 2.99 -5.26 -14.32
C ARG A 287 4.40 -5.48 -14.89
N ALA A 288 5.34 -5.98 -14.09
CA ALA A 288 6.66 -6.36 -14.57
C ALA A 288 6.55 -7.54 -15.58
N GLN A 289 7.49 -7.63 -16.48
CA GLN A 289 7.69 -8.86 -17.24
C GLN A 289 8.10 -9.97 -16.28
N TRP A 290 7.60 -11.17 -16.48
CA TRP A 290 7.89 -12.28 -15.61
C TRP A 290 8.13 -13.59 -16.37
N LYS A 291 8.89 -14.48 -15.78
CA LYS A 291 9.12 -15.84 -16.27
C LYS A 291 9.36 -16.81 -15.13
N VAL A 292 9.04 -18.08 -15.38
CA VAL A 292 9.44 -19.19 -14.49
C VAL A 292 10.90 -19.52 -14.77
N VAL A 293 11.75 -19.45 -13.75
CA VAL A 293 13.18 -19.79 -13.83
C VAL A 293 13.40 -21.26 -13.46
N SER A 294 12.63 -21.75 -12.49
CA SER A 294 12.61 -23.14 -12.05
C SER A 294 11.24 -23.49 -11.47
N GLY A 295 11.02 -24.74 -11.07
CA GLY A 295 9.75 -25.20 -10.50
C GLY A 295 9.31 -24.46 -9.23
N ASN A 296 10.19 -23.68 -8.61
CA ASN A 296 9.92 -22.91 -7.40
C ASN A 296 10.52 -21.49 -7.41
N CYS A 297 10.87 -20.97 -8.59
CA CYS A 297 11.43 -19.62 -8.72
C CYS A 297 10.85 -18.88 -9.92
N LEU A 298 10.38 -17.66 -9.67
CA LEU A 298 10.00 -16.67 -10.69
C LEU A 298 11.03 -15.57 -10.76
N GLU A 299 11.22 -14.97 -11.92
CA GLU A 299 11.95 -13.71 -12.11
C GLU A 299 11.01 -12.63 -12.65
N LEU A 300 11.03 -11.47 -12.02
CA LEU A 300 10.33 -10.26 -12.45
C LEU A 300 11.33 -9.24 -12.97
N SER A 301 10.98 -8.51 -14.02
CA SER A 301 11.81 -7.45 -14.62
C SER A 301 10.98 -6.21 -14.95
N SER A 302 11.38 -5.03 -14.48
CA SER A 302 10.76 -3.75 -14.79
C SER A 302 11.84 -2.68 -14.89
N GLY A 303 11.91 -2.00 -16.06
CA GLY A 303 13.01 -1.06 -16.31
C GLY A 303 14.37 -1.74 -16.15
N ASN A 304 15.22 -1.18 -15.30
CA ASN A 304 16.55 -1.72 -14.99
C ASN A 304 16.56 -2.63 -13.76
N GLU A 305 15.38 -2.90 -13.17
CA GLU A 305 15.25 -3.67 -11.93
C GLU A 305 14.89 -5.13 -12.26
N LYS A 306 15.47 -6.05 -11.46
CA LYS A 306 15.18 -7.47 -11.51
C LYS A 306 15.02 -8.02 -10.10
N MET A 307 14.03 -8.87 -9.92
CA MET A 307 13.68 -9.51 -8.65
C MET A 307 13.46 -11.00 -8.86
N GLN A 308 13.97 -11.81 -7.95
CA GLN A 308 13.61 -13.21 -7.84
C GLN A 308 12.57 -13.43 -6.74
N VAL A 309 11.61 -14.30 -7.03
CA VAL A 309 10.60 -14.76 -6.09
C VAL A 309 10.77 -16.25 -5.90
N TRP A 310 11.31 -16.64 -4.76
CA TRP A 310 11.52 -18.04 -4.37
C TRP A 310 10.33 -18.55 -3.59
N ILE A 311 9.83 -19.74 -3.99
CA ILE A 311 8.66 -20.37 -3.39
C ILE A 311 9.11 -21.56 -2.55
N GLU A 312 8.68 -21.57 -1.30
CA GLU A 312 8.75 -22.69 -0.37
C GLU A 312 7.33 -23.08 0.02
N SER A 313 7.01 -24.36 0.09
CA SER A 313 5.64 -24.82 0.31
C SER A 313 5.56 -26.21 0.90
N SER A 314 4.42 -26.52 1.54
CA SER A 314 4.15 -27.82 2.17
C SER A 314 3.93 -28.96 1.17
N ALA A 315 3.70 -28.67 -0.11
CA ALA A 315 3.56 -29.61 -1.21
C ALA A 315 4.07 -28.96 -2.50
N PRO A 316 4.40 -29.73 -3.56
CA PRO A 316 4.78 -29.14 -4.84
C PRO A 316 3.76 -28.13 -5.34
N VAL A 317 4.23 -27.06 -5.97
CA VAL A 317 3.36 -26.02 -6.56
C VAL A 317 3.30 -26.12 -8.08
N SER A 318 2.29 -25.49 -8.65
CA SER A 318 2.21 -25.13 -10.06
C SER A 318 1.87 -23.65 -10.18
N PHE A 319 2.27 -23.03 -11.28
CA PHE A 319 1.95 -21.65 -11.58
C PHE A 319 0.81 -21.57 -12.59
N THR A 320 -0.14 -20.68 -12.33
CA THR A 320 -1.16 -20.26 -13.29
C THR A 320 -0.96 -18.77 -13.58
N SER A 321 -1.53 -18.27 -14.67
CA SER A 321 -1.49 -16.83 -14.94
C SER A 321 -2.73 -16.38 -15.66
N ASP A 322 -3.30 -15.28 -15.19
CA ASP A 322 -4.40 -14.57 -15.80
C ASP A 322 -4.00 -13.11 -16.01
N THR A 323 -4.58 -12.52 -17.06
CA THR A 323 -4.48 -11.08 -17.30
C THR A 323 -5.68 -10.38 -16.68
N VAL A 324 -5.45 -9.40 -15.83
CA VAL A 324 -6.47 -8.53 -15.25
C VAL A 324 -6.41 -7.17 -15.94
N GLU A 325 -7.55 -6.75 -16.50
CA GLU A 325 -7.69 -5.47 -17.20
C GLU A 325 -9.09 -4.92 -16.93
N VAL A 326 -9.17 -3.74 -16.34
CA VAL A 326 -10.43 -3.01 -16.10
C VAL A 326 -10.16 -1.51 -16.28
N ASN A 327 -10.31 -1.00 -17.50
CA ASN A 327 -10.05 0.41 -17.84
C ASN A 327 -8.72 0.94 -17.27
N SER A 328 -7.71 0.09 -17.22
CA SER A 328 -6.36 0.36 -16.71
C SER A 328 -5.35 -0.46 -17.51
N PRO A 329 -4.07 -0.11 -17.52
CA PRO A 329 -3.06 -1.00 -18.08
C PRO A 329 -3.15 -2.38 -17.43
N ALA A 330 -3.15 -3.40 -18.28
CA ALA A 330 -3.24 -4.79 -17.87
C ALA A 330 -2.08 -5.19 -16.93
N TYR A 331 -2.35 -6.11 -16.02
CA TYR A 331 -1.34 -6.74 -15.19
C TYR A 331 -1.54 -8.26 -15.13
N SER A 332 -0.48 -8.96 -14.81
CA SER A 332 -0.53 -10.40 -14.61
C SER A 332 -0.90 -10.72 -13.17
N ARG A 333 -1.87 -11.60 -12.98
CA ARG A 333 -2.09 -12.34 -11.74
C ARG A 333 -1.45 -13.71 -11.89
N ILE A 334 -0.46 -14.01 -11.07
CA ILE A 334 0.25 -15.28 -11.05
C ILE A 334 -0.23 -16.08 -9.84
N GLY A 335 -1.02 -17.13 -10.09
CA GLY A 335 -1.45 -18.05 -9.04
C GLY A 335 -0.34 -19.05 -8.73
N ILE A 336 -0.05 -19.22 -7.44
CA ILE A 336 0.88 -20.23 -6.89
C ILE A 336 0.04 -21.27 -6.19
N VAL A 337 -0.20 -22.39 -6.87
CA VAL A 337 -1.22 -23.38 -6.50
C VAL A 337 -0.55 -24.60 -5.89
N LEU A 338 -0.91 -25.00 -4.67
CA LEU A 338 -0.51 -26.28 -4.09
C LEU A 338 -1.10 -27.44 -4.90
N LYS A 339 -0.28 -28.42 -5.26
CA LYS A 339 -0.76 -29.63 -5.94
C LYS A 339 -1.53 -30.52 -4.98
N GLY A 340 -2.77 -30.82 -5.34
CA GLY A 340 -3.69 -31.63 -4.55
C GLY A 340 -4.46 -30.82 -3.50
N LYS A 341 -5.36 -31.51 -2.78
CA LYS A 341 -6.11 -30.94 -1.65
C LYS A 341 -5.48 -31.36 -0.34
N SER A 342 -5.46 -30.47 0.65
CA SER A 342 -4.92 -30.74 1.99
C SER A 342 -5.77 -30.08 3.06
N GLY A 343 -5.84 -30.67 4.25
CA GLY A 343 -6.45 -30.07 5.43
C GLY A 343 -5.56 -29.03 6.12
N LYS A 344 -4.27 -28.96 5.76
CA LYS A 344 -3.33 -27.94 6.27
C LYS A 344 -2.15 -27.79 5.33
N GLY A 345 -1.55 -26.61 5.33
CA GLY A 345 -0.37 -26.36 4.52
C GLY A 345 0.09 -24.91 4.61
N TYR A 346 1.13 -24.62 3.82
CA TYR A 346 1.66 -23.28 3.68
C TYR A 346 2.25 -23.04 2.29
N ILE A 347 2.27 -21.77 1.89
CA ILE A 347 3.06 -21.24 0.78
C ILE A 347 3.80 -20.01 1.29
N ARG A 348 5.09 -19.97 1.02
CA ARG A 348 5.98 -18.86 1.38
C ARG A 348 6.67 -18.34 0.13
N MET A 349 6.53 -17.06 -0.13
CA MET A 349 7.19 -16.33 -1.21
C MET A 349 8.30 -15.46 -0.61
N LYS A 350 9.54 -15.66 -1.03
CA LYS A 350 10.67 -14.79 -0.67
C LYS A 350 11.10 -13.99 -1.88
N MET A 351 10.92 -12.69 -1.83
CA MET A 351 11.26 -11.71 -2.87
C MET A 351 12.58 -11.04 -2.56
N MET A 352 13.51 -11.06 -3.53
CA MET A 352 14.85 -10.50 -3.37
C MET A 352 15.32 -9.84 -4.66
N PRO A 353 16.02 -8.67 -4.59
CA PRO A 353 16.69 -8.12 -5.73
C PRO A 353 17.72 -9.09 -6.32
N VAL A 354 17.77 -9.18 -7.64
CA VAL A 354 18.90 -9.87 -8.29
C VAL A 354 20.14 -9.01 -8.13
N LYS A 355 21.23 -9.58 -7.63
CA LYS A 355 22.53 -8.88 -7.54
C LYS A 355 22.98 -8.52 -8.97
N LYS A 356 23.31 -7.25 -9.16
CA LYS A 356 23.92 -6.75 -10.41
C LYS A 356 25.34 -7.22 -10.54
#